data_403bec0f5e6fbb962e8ee20de70bd510
#
_entry.id   403bec0f5e6fbb962e8ee20de70bd510
#
_cell.length_a   1.000
_cell.length_b   1.000
_cell.length_c   1.000
_cell.angle_alpha   90.00
_cell.angle_beta   90.00
_cell.angle_gamma   90.00
#
_symmetry.space_group_name_H-M   'P 1'
#
loop_
_entity.id
_entity.type
_entity.pdbx_description
1 polymer ?
#
loop_
_entity_poly.entity_id
_entity_poly.type
_entity_poly.pdbx_seq_one_letter_code
_entity_poly.pdbx_strand_id
1 'polypeptide(L)'
;MEPIPASLLVLLWSALCAVQDARQGRISLWLLYPAIAVAGLHLFLFGHSLLGGSVADVAVAVLLALVLTLPGYVRRQFGGGDVKILLALALAGTTLFTLLVFAVSAVTLALWAAARPRLWPRLPGPVQERLAALGPDRSKLAYAPFLLLAVITALPFTRLPLLAFA
;
A
#
# COMPACT_ATOMS: atom_id res chain seq x y z
N MET A 1 -10.36 -17.67 21.77
CA MET A 1 -9.67 -17.40 20.48
C MET A 1 -9.18 -15.97 20.56
N GLU A 2 -7.87 -15.77 20.58
CA GLU A 2 -7.30 -14.42 20.50
C GLU A 2 -7.74 -13.78 19.18
N PRO A 3 -8.26 -12.56 19.15
CA PRO A 3 -8.66 -11.90 17.92
C PRO A 3 -7.42 -11.74 17.02
N ILE A 4 -7.59 -12.08 15.74
CA ILE A 4 -6.53 -11.85 14.74
C ILE A 4 -6.12 -10.38 14.84
N PRO A 5 -4.84 -10.07 15.12
CA PRO A 5 -4.41 -8.67 15.24
C PRO A 5 -4.70 -7.93 13.93
N ALA A 6 -5.27 -6.73 14.03
CA ALA A 6 -5.63 -5.92 12.87
C ALA A 6 -4.44 -5.71 11.91
N SER A 7 -3.23 -5.66 12.45
CA SER A 7 -1.98 -5.61 11.68
C SER A 7 -1.80 -6.81 10.74
N LEU A 8 -2.18 -8.03 11.20
CA LEU A 8 -2.11 -9.23 10.36
C LEU A 8 -3.15 -9.17 9.24
N LEU A 9 -4.34 -8.66 9.52
CA LEU A 9 -5.39 -8.48 8.51
C LEU A 9 -4.96 -7.51 7.41
N VAL A 10 -4.40 -6.35 7.80
CA VAL A 10 -3.85 -5.37 6.86
C VAL A 10 -2.72 -5.97 6.02
N LEU A 11 -1.83 -6.74 6.65
CA LEU A 11 -0.71 -7.41 5.96
C LEU A 11 -1.20 -8.45 4.95
N LEU A 12 -2.11 -9.35 5.33
CA LEU A 12 -2.66 -10.37 4.44
C LEU A 12 -3.40 -9.75 3.26
N TRP A 13 -4.21 -8.73 3.51
CA TRP A 13 -4.89 -8.00 2.44
C TRP A 13 -3.90 -7.33 1.48
N SER A 14 -2.87 -6.68 2.00
CA SER A 14 -1.81 -6.07 1.18
C SER A 14 -1.05 -7.12 0.36
N ALA A 15 -0.82 -8.31 0.92
CA ALA A 15 -0.20 -9.42 0.20
C ALA A 15 -1.07 -9.92 -0.95
N LEU A 16 -2.38 -10.04 -0.76
CA LEU A 16 -3.31 -10.40 -1.84
C LEU A 16 -3.30 -9.35 -2.97
N CYS A 17 -3.33 -8.06 -2.62
CA CYS A 17 -3.21 -6.98 -3.59
C CYS A 17 -1.88 -7.06 -4.36
N ALA A 18 -0.77 -7.29 -3.67
CA ALA A 18 0.56 -7.39 -4.27
C ALA A 18 0.67 -8.56 -5.25
N VAL A 19 0.17 -9.74 -4.88
CA VAL A 19 0.17 -10.92 -5.76
C VAL A 19 -0.69 -10.68 -7.00
N GLN A 20 -1.86 -10.08 -6.84
CA GLN A 20 -2.74 -9.80 -7.98
C GLN A 20 -2.11 -8.78 -8.92
N ASP A 21 -1.56 -7.70 -8.38
CA ASP A 21 -0.94 -6.64 -9.17
C ASP A 21 0.33 -7.12 -9.87
N ALA A 22 1.18 -7.92 -9.20
CA ALA A 22 2.38 -8.50 -9.80
C ALA A 22 2.09 -9.41 -10.99
N ARG A 23 0.95 -10.12 -10.97
CA ARG A 23 0.53 -11.02 -12.04
C ARG A 23 -0.22 -10.31 -13.16
N GLN A 24 -1.15 -9.43 -12.81
CA GLN A 24 -2.12 -8.88 -13.76
C GLN A 24 -1.82 -7.41 -14.12
N GLY A 25 -1.00 -6.69 -13.34
CA GLY A 25 -0.76 -5.25 -13.47
C GLY A 25 -2.01 -4.41 -13.19
N ARG A 26 -2.93 -4.96 -12.40
CA ARG A 26 -4.17 -4.30 -11.98
C ARG A 26 -4.70 -4.94 -10.70
N ILE A 27 -5.31 -4.14 -9.85
CA ILE A 27 -5.96 -4.59 -8.62
C ILE A 27 -7.47 -4.60 -8.83
N SER A 28 -8.12 -5.72 -8.47
CA SER A 28 -9.56 -5.86 -8.59
C SER A 28 -10.29 -4.93 -7.63
N LEU A 29 -11.37 -4.30 -8.11
CA LEU A 29 -12.25 -3.47 -7.28
C LEU A 29 -12.93 -4.28 -6.17
N TRP A 30 -13.16 -5.58 -6.39
CA TRP A 30 -13.67 -6.52 -5.40
C TRP A 30 -12.74 -6.72 -4.19
N LEU A 31 -11.45 -6.44 -4.35
CA LEU A 31 -10.49 -6.51 -3.26
C LEU A 31 -10.33 -5.15 -2.55
N LEU A 32 -10.50 -4.05 -3.29
CA LEU A 32 -10.33 -2.69 -2.78
C LEU A 32 -11.56 -2.18 -2.01
N TYR A 33 -12.76 -2.32 -2.57
CA TYR A 33 -13.96 -1.77 -1.96
C TYR A 33 -14.32 -2.40 -0.61
N PRO A 34 -14.26 -3.73 -0.42
CA PRO A 34 -14.49 -4.31 0.90
C PRO A 34 -13.50 -3.82 1.95
N ALA A 35 -12.22 -3.66 1.59
CA ALA A 35 -11.21 -3.16 2.52
C ALA A 35 -11.49 -1.71 2.94
N ILE A 36 -11.84 -0.84 1.99
CA ILE A 36 -12.24 0.54 2.27
C ILE A 36 -13.49 0.57 3.14
N ALA A 37 -14.50 -0.26 2.82
CA ALA A 37 -15.73 -0.34 3.58
C ALA A 37 -15.50 -0.83 5.01
N VAL A 38 -14.70 -1.88 5.20
CA VAL A 38 -14.36 -2.42 6.53
C VAL A 38 -13.57 -1.40 7.34
N ALA A 39 -12.55 -0.77 6.77
CA ALA A 39 -11.75 0.25 7.46
C ALA A 39 -12.60 1.48 7.84
N GLY A 40 -13.45 1.96 6.91
CA GLY A 40 -14.34 3.10 7.14
C GLY A 40 -15.42 2.77 8.18
N LEU A 41 -16.05 1.60 8.10
CA LEU A 41 -17.05 1.15 9.08
C LEU A 41 -16.43 0.98 10.47
N HIS A 42 -15.25 0.39 10.56
CA HIS A 42 -14.51 0.27 11.83
C HIS A 42 -14.24 1.64 12.45
N LEU A 43 -13.74 2.58 11.64
CA LEU A 43 -13.49 3.95 12.09
C LEU A 43 -14.77 4.63 12.59
N PHE A 44 -15.89 4.45 11.87
CA PHE A 44 -17.19 5.02 12.24
C PHE A 44 -17.75 4.44 13.53
N LEU A 45 -17.65 3.12 13.72
CA LEU A 45 -18.22 2.42 14.89
C LEU A 45 -17.39 2.59 16.15
N PHE A 46 -16.05 2.60 16.03
CA PHE A 46 -15.15 2.59 17.17
C PHE A 46 -14.42 3.91 17.42
N GLY A 47 -14.53 4.89 16.52
CA GLY A 47 -13.84 6.18 16.65
C GLY A 47 -12.33 6.15 16.45
N HIS A 48 -11.79 5.02 16.03
CA HIS A 48 -10.35 4.85 15.72
C HIS A 48 -10.15 3.89 14.54
N SER A 49 -9.00 4.01 13.85
CA SER A 49 -8.63 3.11 12.76
C SER A 49 -8.27 1.71 13.26
N LEU A 50 -8.14 0.74 12.34
CA LEU A 50 -7.69 -0.63 12.64
C LEU A 50 -6.31 -0.67 13.32
N LEU A 51 -5.43 0.29 13.03
CA LEU A 51 -4.09 0.39 13.62
C LEU A 51 -4.01 1.43 14.76
N GLY A 52 -5.16 1.92 15.25
CA GLY A 52 -5.26 2.74 16.45
C GLY A 52 -5.19 4.26 16.22
N GLY A 53 -5.22 4.75 14.97
CA GLY A 53 -5.26 6.19 14.68
C GLY A 53 -6.61 6.81 15.07
N SER A 54 -6.59 8.01 15.68
CA SER A 54 -7.80 8.78 15.95
C SER A 54 -8.47 9.22 14.66
N VAL A 55 -9.76 9.63 14.72
CA VAL A 55 -10.48 10.15 13.54
C VAL A 55 -9.75 11.32 12.90
N ALA A 56 -9.20 12.23 13.69
CA ALA A 56 -8.42 13.37 13.19
C ALA A 56 -7.13 12.92 12.49
N ASP A 57 -6.41 11.97 13.08
CA ASP A 57 -5.19 11.41 12.49
C ASP A 57 -5.48 10.69 11.16
N VAL A 58 -6.55 9.91 11.10
CA VAL A 58 -7.01 9.27 9.86
C VAL A 58 -7.42 10.28 8.80
N ALA A 59 -8.09 11.37 9.17
CA ALA A 59 -8.44 12.42 8.22
C ALA A 59 -7.19 13.06 7.60
N VAL A 60 -6.16 13.32 8.41
CA VAL A 60 -4.86 13.79 7.93
C VAL A 60 -4.18 12.74 7.05
N ALA A 61 -4.20 11.46 7.44
CA ALA A 61 -3.64 10.36 6.66
C ALA A 61 -4.29 10.24 5.27
N VAL A 62 -5.61 10.34 5.19
CA VAL A 62 -6.38 10.31 3.93
C VAL A 62 -6.04 11.52 3.06
N LEU A 63 -5.99 12.72 3.63
CA LEU A 63 -5.60 13.94 2.92
C LEU A 63 -4.18 13.81 2.38
N LEU A 64 -3.25 13.32 3.19
CA LEU A 64 -1.86 13.06 2.81
C LEU A 64 -1.79 12.05 1.65
N ALA A 65 -2.51 10.93 1.74
CA ALA A 65 -2.57 9.93 0.68
C ALA A 65 -3.05 10.52 -0.65
N LEU A 66 -4.07 11.38 -0.62
CA LEU A 66 -4.56 12.10 -1.81
C LEU A 66 -3.50 13.06 -2.36
N VAL A 67 -2.94 13.93 -1.52
CA VAL A 67 -1.93 14.93 -1.94
C VAL A 67 -0.72 14.26 -2.56
N LEU A 68 -0.27 13.13 -2.01
CA LEU A 68 0.90 12.41 -2.51
C LEU A 68 0.62 11.62 -3.80
N THR A 69 -0.60 11.12 -3.99
CA THR A 69 -0.90 10.25 -5.15
C THR A 69 -1.56 11.00 -6.31
N LEU A 70 -2.35 12.06 -6.05
CA LEU A 70 -3.06 12.80 -7.11
C LEU A 70 -2.14 13.39 -8.18
N PRO A 71 -0.99 14.02 -7.84
CA PRO A 71 -0.10 14.55 -8.87
C PRO A 71 0.41 13.47 -9.83
N GLY A 72 0.75 12.28 -9.30
CA GLY A 72 1.17 11.12 -10.10
C GLY A 72 0.02 10.54 -10.93
N TYR A 73 -1.19 10.54 -10.38
CA TYR A 73 -2.38 10.09 -11.10
C TYR A 73 -2.73 11.01 -12.29
N VAL A 74 -2.75 12.32 -12.07
CA VAL A 74 -3.00 13.32 -13.13
C VAL A 74 -1.95 13.22 -14.24
N ARG A 75 -0.69 12.98 -13.87
CA ARG A 75 0.40 12.76 -14.84
C ARG A 75 0.40 11.35 -15.45
N ARG A 76 -0.60 10.52 -15.16
CA ARG A 76 -0.73 9.13 -15.62
C ARG A 76 0.43 8.21 -15.23
N GLN A 77 1.20 8.58 -14.21
CA GLN A 77 2.29 7.76 -13.65
C GLN A 77 1.74 6.69 -12.69
N PHE A 78 0.70 7.04 -11.91
CA PHE A 78 -0.03 6.10 -11.07
C PHE A 78 -1.33 5.64 -11.72
N GLY A 79 -1.71 4.38 -11.46
CA GLY A 79 -3.01 3.85 -11.78
C GLY A 79 -4.07 4.29 -10.76
N GLY A 80 -5.35 4.27 -11.14
CA GLY A 80 -6.44 4.52 -10.19
C GLY A 80 -6.52 3.47 -9.07
N GLY A 81 -5.96 2.27 -9.27
CA GLY A 81 -5.81 1.24 -8.26
C GLY A 81 -4.83 1.63 -7.17
N ASP A 82 -3.70 2.26 -7.55
CA ASP A 82 -2.64 2.67 -6.64
C ASP A 82 -3.11 3.75 -5.65
N VAL A 83 -3.92 4.71 -6.15
CA VAL A 83 -4.56 5.72 -5.29
C VAL A 83 -5.50 5.07 -4.28
N LYS A 84 -6.33 4.13 -4.75
CA LYS A 84 -7.33 3.46 -3.89
C LYS A 84 -6.70 2.56 -2.84
N ILE A 85 -5.61 1.85 -3.17
CA ILE A 85 -4.93 0.99 -2.19
C ILE A 85 -4.27 1.84 -1.10
N LEU A 86 -3.65 2.97 -1.45
CA LEU A 86 -3.07 3.87 -0.44
C LEU A 86 -4.16 4.54 0.41
N LEU A 87 -5.32 4.89 -0.17
CA LEU A 87 -6.48 5.38 0.59
C LEU A 87 -7.03 4.34 1.56
N ALA A 88 -7.13 3.07 1.15
CA ALA A 88 -7.54 1.99 2.04
C ALA A 88 -6.58 1.81 3.22
N LEU A 89 -5.27 1.91 2.98
CA LEU A 89 -4.25 1.86 4.03
C LEU A 89 -4.27 3.08 4.94
N ALA A 90 -4.54 4.28 4.40
CA ALA A 90 -4.69 5.50 5.18
C ALA A 90 -5.91 5.42 6.11
N LEU A 91 -7.04 4.87 5.64
CA LEU A 91 -8.22 4.62 6.47
C LEU A 91 -7.99 3.57 7.56
N ALA A 92 -7.16 2.57 7.27
CA ALA A 92 -6.84 1.51 8.22
C ALA A 92 -5.75 1.90 9.23
N GLY A 93 -4.94 2.92 8.91
CA GLY A 93 -3.71 3.25 9.63
C GLY A 93 -3.73 4.59 10.37
N THR A 94 -2.54 5.16 10.46
CA THR A 94 -2.23 6.47 11.04
C THR A 94 -1.55 7.35 10.00
N THR A 95 -1.40 8.64 10.28
CA THR A 95 -0.64 9.57 9.41
C THR A 95 0.81 9.10 9.23
N LEU A 96 1.48 8.72 10.32
CA LEU A 96 2.87 8.23 10.27
C LEU A 96 2.97 6.94 9.46
N PHE A 97 2.07 5.97 9.69
CA PHE A 97 2.03 4.74 8.92
C PHE A 97 1.87 5.01 7.42
N THR A 98 0.93 5.87 7.04
CA THR A 98 0.66 6.24 5.64
C THR A 98 1.87 6.91 4.99
N LEU A 99 2.55 7.82 5.71
CA LEU A 99 3.75 8.49 5.25
C LEU A 99 4.90 7.50 5.03
N LEU A 100 5.15 6.60 5.99
CA LEU A 100 6.18 5.57 5.89
C LEU A 100 5.89 4.61 4.72
N VAL A 101 4.64 4.15 4.61
CA VAL A 101 4.24 3.26 3.50
C VAL A 101 4.45 3.94 2.16
N PHE A 102 4.08 5.20 2.00
CA PHE A 102 4.30 5.93 0.75
C PHE A 102 5.80 6.12 0.49
N ALA A 103 6.57 6.60 1.47
CA ALA A 103 8.00 6.88 1.31
C ALA A 103 8.80 5.62 0.95
N VAL A 104 8.59 4.52 1.70
CA VAL A 104 9.32 3.27 1.44
C VAL A 104 8.90 2.66 0.11
N SER A 105 7.60 2.67 -0.24
CA SER A 105 7.14 2.16 -1.52
C SER A 105 7.66 2.98 -2.70
N ALA A 106 7.74 4.30 -2.58
CA ALA A 106 8.29 5.17 -3.62
C ALA A 106 9.80 4.92 -3.82
N VAL A 107 10.57 4.80 -2.73
CA VAL A 107 12.01 4.50 -2.78
C VAL A 107 12.25 3.12 -3.40
N THR A 108 11.55 2.09 -2.93
CA THR A 108 11.74 0.72 -3.45
C THR A 108 11.31 0.60 -4.92
N LEU A 109 10.24 1.29 -5.33
CA LEU A 109 9.83 1.39 -6.73
C LEU A 109 10.89 2.08 -7.60
N ALA A 110 11.44 3.21 -7.12
CA ALA A 110 12.50 3.93 -7.83
C ALA A 110 13.77 3.08 -7.98
N LEU A 111 14.18 2.40 -6.90
CA LEU A 111 15.33 1.48 -6.94
C LEU A 111 15.10 0.33 -7.92
N TRP A 112 13.89 -0.25 -7.93
CA TRP A 112 13.53 -1.28 -8.89
C TRP A 112 13.57 -0.74 -10.33
N ALA A 113 12.98 0.42 -10.58
CA ALA A 113 12.98 1.04 -11.91
C ALA A 113 14.40 1.27 -12.44
N ALA A 114 15.33 1.68 -11.58
CA ALA A 114 16.75 1.86 -11.92
C ALA A 114 17.49 0.52 -12.12
N ALA A 115 17.20 -0.48 -11.29
CA ALA A 115 17.87 -1.78 -11.33
C ALA A 115 17.30 -2.73 -12.39
N ARG A 116 16.02 -2.56 -12.76
CA ARG A 116 15.27 -3.42 -13.67
C ARG A 116 16.00 -3.76 -14.97
N PRO A 117 16.61 -2.82 -15.70
CA PRO A 117 17.28 -3.14 -16.97
C PRO A 117 18.42 -4.15 -16.82
N ARG A 118 19.07 -4.16 -15.65
CA ARG A 118 20.19 -5.07 -15.36
C ARG A 118 19.75 -6.37 -14.73
N LEU A 119 18.71 -6.36 -13.89
CA LEU A 119 18.27 -7.52 -13.12
C LEU A 119 17.28 -8.39 -13.89
N TRP A 120 16.38 -7.78 -14.67
CA TRP A 120 15.32 -8.51 -15.36
C TRP A 120 15.84 -9.62 -16.29
N PRO A 121 16.87 -9.41 -17.13
CA PRO A 121 17.40 -10.46 -18.00
C PRO A 121 18.07 -11.64 -17.25
N ARG A 122 18.41 -11.44 -15.97
CA ARG A 122 19.04 -12.47 -15.14
C ARG A 122 18.04 -13.37 -14.42
N LEU A 123 16.76 -13.01 -14.43
CA LEU A 123 15.71 -13.80 -13.80
C LEU A 123 15.37 -15.03 -14.65
N PRO A 124 15.14 -16.22 -14.03
CA PRO A 124 14.64 -17.39 -14.75
C PRO A 124 13.32 -17.12 -15.46
N GLY A 125 13.11 -17.70 -16.65
CA GLY A 125 11.91 -17.52 -17.46
C GLY A 125 10.59 -17.72 -16.70
N PRO A 126 10.41 -18.78 -15.89
CA PRO A 126 9.19 -18.97 -15.11
C PRO A 126 8.91 -17.87 -14.08
N VAL A 127 9.96 -17.20 -13.58
CA VAL A 127 9.83 -16.06 -12.67
C VAL A 127 9.41 -14.80 -13.43
N GLN A 128 10.00 -14.58 -14.61
CA GLN A 128 9.63 -13.47 -15.48
C GLN A 128 8.15 -13.53 -15.89
N GLU A 129 7.65 -14.71 -16.23
CA GLU A 129 6.23 -14.92 -16.57
C GLU A 129 5.31 -14.61 -15.39
N ARG A 130 5.66 -15.07 -14.18
CA ARG A 130 4.87 -14.82 -12.95
C ARG A 130 4.88 -13.35 -12.53
N LEU A 131 5.95 -12.63 -12.82
CA LEU A 131 6.14 -11.23 -12.47
C LEU A 131 6.04 -10.30 -13.68
N ALA A 132 5.29 -10.71 -14.70
CA ALA A 132 5.20 -9.99 -15.98
C ALA A 132 4.82 -8.50 -15.84
N ALA A 133 4.06 -8.13 -14.80
CA ALA A 133 3.68 -6.73 -14.53
C ALA A 133 4.84 -5.87 -13.98
N LEU A 134 5.96 -6.48 -13.57
CA LEU A 134 7.19 -5.80 -13.14
C LEU A 134 8.24 -5.70 -14.27
N GLY A 135 7.95 -6.29 -15.43
CA GLY A 135 8.85 -6.37 -16.59
C GLY A 135 8.99 -5.05 -17.36
N PRO A 136 9.97 -5.00 -18.29
CA PRO A 136 10.29 -3.80 -19.08
C PRO A 136 9.20 -3.40 -20.08
N ASP A 137 8.40 -4.38 -20.55
CA ASP A 137 7.43 -4.18 -21.62
C ASP A 137 6.16 -3.44 -21.18
N ARG A 138 6.04 -3.11 -19.90
CA ARG A 138 4.89 -2.39 -19.37
C ARG A 138 5.19 -0.90 -19.17
N SER A 139 4.31 -0.07 -19.70
CA SER A 139 4.34 1.39 -19.53
C SER A 139 4.09 1.81 -18.07
N LYS A 140 3.40 0.97 -17.28
CA LYS A 140 3.15 1.17 -15.86
C LYS A 140 3.66 -0.03 -15.08
N LEU A 141 4.48 0.23 -14.07
CA LEU A 141 4.93 -0.79 -13.13
C LEU A 141 3.81 -1.14 -12.15
N ALA A 142 3.71 -2.42 -11.79
CA ALA A 142 2.88 -2.84 -10.67
C ALA A 142 3.40 -2.20 -9.38
N TYR A 143 2.55 -1.45 -8.68
CA TYR A 143 2.93 -0.69 -7.48
C TYR A 143 2.74 -1.47 -6.18
N ALA A 144 1.69 -2.32 -6.11
CA ALA A 144 1.33 -3.00 -4.88
C ALA A 144 2.39 -3.93 -4.28
N PRO A 145 3.29 -4.60 -5.04
CA PRO A 145 4.40 -5.36 -4.45
C PRO A 145 5.36 -4.49 -3.62
N PHE A 146 5.66 -3.27 -4.07
CA PHE A 146 6.51 -2.32 -3.35
C PHE A 146 5.79 -1.77 -2.11
N LEU A 147 4.49 -1.59 -2.23
CA LEU A 147 3.64 -1.18 -1.13
C LEU A 147 3.54 -2.26 -0.06
N LEU A 148 3.50 -3.56 -0.42
CA LEU A 148 3.58 -4.66 0.55
C LEU A 148 4.89 -4.61 1.35
N LEU A 149 6.04 -4.42 0.70
CA LEU A 149 7.32 -4.25 1.39
C LEU A 149 7.28 -3.07 2.36
N ALA A 150 6.67 -1.97 1.94
CA ALA A 150 6.50 -0.80 2.78
C ALA A 150 5.58 -1.06 3.98
N VAL A 151 4.49 -1.81 3.81
CA VAL A 151 3.60 -2.22 4.91
C VAL A 151 4.35 -3.09 5.91
N ILE A 152 5.12 -4.08 5.46
CA ILE A 152 5.94 -4.95 6.33
C ILE A 152 6.91 -4.11 7.17
N THR A 153 7.55 -3.12 6.58
CA THR A 153 8.51 -2.25 7.27
C THR A 153 7.84 -1.22 8.19
N ALA A 154 6.65 -0.73 7.84
CA ALA A 154 5.95 0.29 8.61
C ALA A 154 5.16 -0.26 9.80
N LEU A 155 4.63 -1.49 9.73
CA LEU A 155 3.81 -2.08 10.79
C LEU A 155 4.47 -2.12 12.17
N PRO A 156 5.77 -2.44 12.36
CA PRO A 156 6.42 -2.39 13.66
C PRO A 156 6.36 -1.00 14.31
N PHE A 157 6.42 0.06 13.51
CA PHE A 157 6.40 1.43 14.00
C PHE A 157 5.03 1.91 14.47
N THR A 158 3.94 1.23 14.09
CA THR A 158 2.59 1.56 14.61
C THR A 158 2.42 1.20 16.09
N ARG A 159 3.28 0.33 16.62
CA ARG A 159 3.25 -0.12 18.03
C ARG A 159 4.23 0.65 18.93
N LEU A 160 5.15 1.40 18.35
CA LEU A 160 6.02 2.27 19.13
C LEU A 160 5.20 3.48 19.57
N PRO A 161 5.16 3.81 20.86
CA PRO A 161 4.61 5.08 21.34
C PRO A 161 5.56 6.19 20.90
N LEU A 162 5.68 6.40 19.60
CA LEU A 162 6.43 7.51 19.04
C LEU A 162 5.61 8.76 19.25
N LEU A 163 5.99 9.46 20.34
CA LEU A 163 5.70 10.85 20.56
C LEU A 163 4.22 11.12 20.92
N ALA A 164 3.85 10.74 22.13
CA ALA A 164 3.04 11.63 22.94
C ALA A 164 3.80 12.98 23.07
N PHE A 165 3.88 13.75 22.00
CA PHE A 165 4.10 15.18 22.10
C PHE A 165 2.74 15.77 22.40
N ALA A 166 2.54 16.01 23.69
CA ALA A 166 1.48 16.83 24.24
C ALA A 166 1.53 18.22 23.59
#